data_90ed082bc66f768a98bd0211fc952f0e
#
_entry.id   90ed082bc66f768a98bd0211fc952f0e
#
_cell.length_a   1.000
_cell.length_b   1.000
_cell.length_c   1.000
_cell.angle_alpha   90.00
_cell.angle_beta   90.00
_cell.angle_gamma   90.00
#
_symmetry.space_group_name_H-M   'P 1'
#
loop_
_entity.id
_entity.type
_entity.pdbx_description
1 polymer ?
#
loop_
_entity_poly.entity_id
_entity_poly.type
_entity_poly.pdbx_seq_one_letter_code
_entity_poly.pdbx_strand_id
1 'polypeptide(L)'
;MTTAAPLRIGEVAERLGTTPRTIRYYEEIGLLGGGEREAGRHRVYEEADVERLSDALRFKQLLGLSLDELKALLEAEEARAALRTQWRSGLADEGRRREILEQALGHIDRQLELVRRRRQDIDALEGELADKRAQVRRKLRSVG
;
A
#
# COMPACT_ATOMS: atom_id res chain seq x y z
N MET A 1 -6.61 -28.95 -1.27
CA MET A 1 -6.65 -27.54 -0.83
C MET A 1 -7.95 -26.91 -1.30
N THR A 2 -8.74 -26.50 -0.38
CA THR A 2 -9.97 -25.79 -0.67
C THR A 2 -9.65 -24.35 -1.02
N THR A 3 -9.91 -23.97 -2.24
CA THR A 3 -9.90 -22.57 -2.64
C THR A 3 -11.01 -21.87 -1.86
N ALA A 4 -10.70 -20.78 -1.18
CA ALA A 4 -11.71 -20.01 -0.48
C ALA A 4 -12.78 -19.54 -1.48
N ALA A 5 -14.03 -19.60 -1.11
CA ALA A 5 -15.13 -19.13 -1.97
C ALA A 5 -14.96 -17.64 -2.23
N PRO A 6 -15.24 -17.16 -3.47
CA PRO A 6 -15.18 -15.73 -3.76
C PRO A 6 -16.12 -14.95 -2.85
N LEU A 7 -15.68 -13.77 -2.43
CA LEU A 7 -16.43 -12.89 -1.55
C LEU A 7 -17.16 -11.80 -2.35
N ARG A 8 -18.30 -11.38 -1.85
CA ARG A 8 -19.02 -10.23 -2.40
C ARG A 8 -18.52 -8.94 -1.74
N ILE A 9 -18.74 -7.83 -2.42
CA ILE A 9 -18.25 -6.51 -1.97
C ILE A 9 -18.66 -6.17 -0.53
N GLY A 10 -19.89 -6.50 -0.14
CA GLY A 10 -20.38 -6.26 1.24
C GLY A 10 -19.59 -7.04 2.28
N GLU A 11 -19.27 -8.29 1.96
CA GLU A 11 -18.48 -9.15 2.84
C GLU A 11 -17.04 -8.66 2.96
N VAL A 12 -16.44 -8.21 1.86
CA VAL A 12 -15.10 -7.63 1.84
C VAL A 12 -15.05 -6.35 2.65
N ALA A 13 -16.05 -5.48 2.46
CA ALA A 13 -16.15 -4.21 3.20
C ALA A 13 -16.25 -4.44 4.70
N GLU A 14 -17.08 -5.39 5.12
CA GLU A 14 -17.21 -5.76 6.53
C GLU A 14 -15.91 -6.31 7.10
N ARG A 15 -15.27 -7.22 6.36
CA ARG A 15 -14.01 -7.83 6.77
C ARG A 15 -12.87 -6.81 6.93
N LEU A 16 -12.84 -5.77 6.08
CA LEU A 16 -11.79 -4.76 6.09
C LEU A 16 -12.16 -3.51 6.90
N GLY A 17 -13.35 -3.45 7.46
CA GLY A 17 -13.80 -2.29 8.23
C GLY A 17 -13.98 -1.04 7.38
N THR A 18 -14.41 -1.20 6.15
CA THR A 18 -14.64 -0.11 5.20
C THR A 18 -16.03 -0.23 4.59
N THR A 19 -16.30 0.52 3.54
CA THR A 19 -17.60 0.52 2.87
C THR A 19 -17.48 0.03 1.42
N PRO A 20 -18.56 -0.53 0.84
CA PRO A 20 -18.57 -0.89 -0.57
C PRO A 20 -18.23 0.29 -1.49
N ARG A 21 -18.66 1.48 -1.12
CA ARG A 21 -18.36 2.71 -1.86
C ARG A 21 -16.85 2.97 -1.95
N THR A 22 -16.14 2.81 -0.85
CA THR A 22 -14.69 2.97 -0.80
C THR A 22 -14.00 1.93 -1.68
N ILE A 23 -14.44 0.69 -1.64
CA ILE A 23 -13.88 -0.38 -2.46
C ILE A 23 -14.08 -0.08 -3.94
N ARG A 24 -15.29 0.34 -4.34
CA ARG A 24 -15.58 0.72 -5.74
C ARG A 24 -14.72 1.88 -6.19
N TYR A 25 -14.49 2.84 -5.32
CA TYR A 25 -13.63 3.98 -5.61
C TYR A 25 -12.21 3.53 -5.92
N TYR A 26 -11.65 2.63 -5.12
CA TYR A 26 -10.32 2.08 -5.37
C TYR A 26 -10.25 1.29 -6.69
N GLU A 27 -11.31 0.58 -7.05
CA GLU A 27 -11.40 -0.09 -8.34
C GLU A 27 -11.38 0.92 -9.50
N GLU A 28 -12.16 1.99 -9.39
CA GLU A 28 -12.26 3.03 -10.42
C GLU A 28 -10.93 3.70 -10.70
N ILE A 29 -10.13 3.95 -9.67
CA ILE A 29 -8.82 4.56 -9.83
C ILE A 29 -7.72 3.57 -10.17
N GLY A 30 -8.07 2.31 -10.38
CA GLY A 30 -7.14 1.28 -10.84
C GLY A 30 -6.26 0.67 -9.78
N LEU A 31 -6.59 0.82 -8.51
CA LEU A 31 -5.78 0.28 -7.41
C LEU A 31 -5.84 -1.24 -7.31
N LEU A 32 -6.88 -1.88 -7.85
CA LEU A 32 -7.00 -3.33 -7.87
C LEU A 32 -6.37 -3.97 -9.10
N GLY A 33 -5.71 -3.18 -9.94
CA GLY A 33 -5.00 -3.67 -11.10
C GLY A 33 -5.91 -4.40 -12.09
N GLY A 34 -5.31 -4.98 -13.10
CA GLY A 34 -6.02 -5.84 -14.03
C GLY A 34 -6.88 -5.10 -15.03
N GLY A 35 -6.32 -4.80 -16.17
CA GLY A 35 -7.06 -4.18 -17.28
C GLY A 35 -8.24 -4.98 -17.79
N GLU A 36 -8.48 -6.17 -17.26
CA GLU A 36 -9.62 -7.01 -17.61
C GLU A 36 -10.84 -6.74 -16.73
N ARG A 37 -10.67 -5.98 -15.67
CA ARG A 37 -11.75 -5.68 -14.73
C ARG A 37 -12.32 -4.32 -15.03
N GLU A 38 -13.47 -4.30 -15.64
CA GLU A 38 -14.17 -3.06 -15.89
C GLU A 38 -14.69 -2.49 -14.57
N ALA A 39 -14.49 -1.20 -14.36
CA ALA A 39 -14.97 -0.49 -13.19
C ALA A 39 -16.47 -0.73 -12.98
N GLY A 40 -16.85 -1.03 -11.74
CA GLY A 40 -18.24 -1.23 -11.36
C GLY A 40 -18.84 -2.59 -11.69
N ARG A 41 -18.11 -3.48 -12.36
CA ARG A 41 -18.60 -4.81 -12.71
C ARG A 41 -18.07 -5.93 -11.85
N HIS A 42 -17.23 -5.61 -10.89
CA HIS A 42 -16.64 -6.59 -10.00
C HIS A 42 -17.70 -7.08 -9.01
N ARG A 43 -18.21 -8.26 -9.23
CA ARG A 43 -19.25 -8.82 -8.37
C ARG A 43 -18.70 -9.73 -7.28
N VAL A 44 -17.50 -10.26 -7.52
CA VAL A 44 -16.84 -11.16 -6.58
C VAL A 44 -15.37 -10.79 -6.44
N TYR A 45 -14.83 -11.04 -5.26
CA TYR A 45 -13.45 -10.73 -4.92
C TYR A 45 -12.75 -12.00 -4.44
N GLU A 46 -11.54 -12.19 -4.92
CA GLU A 46 -10.69 -13.28 -4.49
C GLU A 46 -9.86 -12.85 -3.29
N GLU A 47 -9.24 -13.80 -2.61
CA GLU A 47 -8.40 -13.52 -1.44
C GLU A 47 -7.26 -12.55 -1.80
N ALA A 48 -6.68 -12.67 -3.00
CA ALA A 48 -5.64 -11.75 -3.48
C ALA A 48 -6.15 -10.31 -3.56
N ASP A 49 -7.40 -10.10 -3.97
CA ASP A 49 -8.03 -8.78 -4.02
C ASP A 49 -8.21 -8.21 -2.61
N VAL A 50 -8.63 -9.05 -1.68
CA VAL A 50 -8.82 -8.66 -0.27
C VAL A 50 -7.49 -8.24 0.34
N GLU A 51 -6.42 -8.99 0.10
CA GLU A 51 -5.08 -8.66 0.59
C GLU A 51 -4.59 -7.33 0.02
N ARG A 52 -4.82 -7.10 -1.26
CA ARG A 52 -4.42 -5.85 -1.92
C ARG A 52 -5.19 -4.65 -1.36
N LEU A 53 -6.49 -4.80 -1.15
CA LEU A 53 -7.31 -3.76 -0.52
C LEU A 53 -6.90 -3.50 0.92
N SER A 54 -6.60 -4.56 1.66
CA SER A 54 -6.11 -4.46 3.04
C SER A 54 -4.81 -3.68 3.11
N ASP A 55 -3.86 -3.98 2.23
CA ASP A 55 -2.59 -3.28 2.15
C ASP A 55 -2.78 -1.81 1.77
N ALA A 56 -3.67 -1.53 0.80
CA ALA A 56 -3.98 -0.17 0.39
C ALA A 56 -4.50 0.67 1.57
N LEU A 57 -5.46 0.12 2.31
CA LEU A 57 -6.05 0.80 3.46
C LEU A 57 -5.01 1.02 4.57
N ARG A 58 -4.18 0.02 4.82
CA ARG A 58 -3.12 0.09 5.83
C ARG A 58 -2.08 1.15 5.49
N PHE A 59 -1.58 1.14 4.26
CA PHE A 59 -0.57 2.11 3.82
C PHE A 59 -1.12 3.53 3.83
N LYS A 60 -2.34 3.71 3.35
CA LYS A 60 -2.97 5.02 3.35
C LYS A 60 -3.11 5.56 4.77
N GLN A 61 -3.54 4.73 5.70
CA GLN A 61 -3.75 5.12 7.09
C GLN A 61 -2.43 5.40 7.80
N LEU A 62 -1.46 4.49 7.68
CA LEU A 62 -0.18 4.62 8.39
C LEU A 62 0.68 5.75 7.85
N LEU A 63 0.71 5.93 6.53
CA LEU A 63 1.64 6.84 5.88
C LEU A 63 0.98 8.15 5.46
N GLY A 64 -0.34 8.26 5.54
CA GLY A 64 -1.06 9.45 5.09
C GLY A 64 -0.79 9.76 3.63
N LEU A 65 -0.74 8.74 2.78
CA LEU A 65 -0.40 8.88 1.37
C LEU A 65 -1.50 9.56 0.57
N SER A 66 -1.10 10.31 -0.44
CA SER A 66 -2.00 10.73 -1.51
C SER A 66 -2.41 9.50 -2.31
N LEU A 67 -3.47 9.62 -3.12
CA LEU A 67 -3.90 8.52 -3.97
C LEU A 67 -2.84 8.14 -5.01
N ASP A 68 -2.14 9.11 -5.57
CA ASP A 68 -1.06 8.85 -6.53
C ASP A 68 0.11 8.11 -5.88
N GLU A 69 0.50 8.50 -4.69
CA GLU A 69 1.54 7.82 -3.92
C GLU A 69 1.13 6.38 -3.58
N LEU A 70 -0.12 6.19 -3.15
CA LEU A 70 -0.67 4.88 -2.85
C LEU A 70 -0.68 3.99 -4.09
N LYS A 71 -1.12 4.53 -5.22
CA LYS A 71 -1.15 3.82 -6.48
C LYS A 71 0.25 3.35 -6.89
N ALA A 72 1.24 4.23 -6.81
CA ALA A 72 2.63 3.89 -7.11
C ALA A 72 3.17 2.78 -6.20
N LEU A 73 2.85 2.85 -4.91
CA LEU A 73 3.27 1.85 -3.94
C LEU A 73 2.66 0.47 -4.26
N LEU A 74 1.37 0.44 -4.59
CA LEU A 74 0.67 -0.80 -4.92
C LEU A 74 1.09 -1.38 -6.26
N GLU A 75 1.39 -0.54 -7.25
CA GLU A 75 1.94 -0.98 -8.53
C GLU A 75 3.29 -1.67 -8.35
N ALA A 76 4.15 -1.13 -7.50
CA ALA A 76 5.43 -1.74 -7.17
C ALA A 76 5.24 -3.10 -6.48
N GLU A 77 4.29 -3.19 -5.56
CA GLU A 77 3.97 -4.42 -4.86
C GLU A 77 3.43 -5.50 -5.81
N GLU A 78 2.55 -5.10 -6.73
CA GLU A 78 2.00 -6.00 -7.75
C GLU A 78 3.08 -6.50 -8.71
N ALA A 79 3.95 -5.61 -9.16
CA ALA A 79 5.07 -5.96 -10.03
C ALA A 79 6.00 -6.97 -9.34
N ARG A 80 6.28 -6.76 -8.06
CA ARG A 80 7.09 -7.68 -7.26
C ARG A 80 6.42 -9.04 -7.10
N ALA A 81 5.11 -9.06 -6.89
CA ALA A 81 4.35 -10.30 -6.79
C ALA A 81 4.40 -11.11 -8.09
N ALA A 82 4.30 -10.44 -9.24
CA ALA A 82 4.44 -11.08 -10.55
C ALA A 82 5.81 -11.71 -10.75
N LEU A 83 6.87 -11.02 -10.32
CA LEU A 83 8.24 -11.54 -10.36
C LEU A 83 8.40 -12.77 -9.46
N ARG A 84 7.76 -12.77 -8.31
CA ARG A 84 7.77 -13.90 -7.38
C ARG A 84 7.13 -15.14 -8.02
N THR A 85 6.05 -14.95 -8.76
CA THR A 85 5.38 -16.03 -9.50
C THR A 85 6.32 -16.63 -10.54
N GLN A 86 7.03 -15.81 -11.32
CA GLN A 86 8.02 -16.27 -12.29
C GLN A 86 9.14 -17.07 -11.62
N TRP A 87 9.62 -16.59 -10.49
CA TRP A 87 10.65 -17.28 -9.72
C TRP A 87 10.20 -18.68 -9.28
N ARG A 88 8.98 -18.75 -8.75
CA ARG A 88 8.42 -20.02 -8.24
C ARG A 88 8.09 -21.02 -9.33
N SER A 89 7.91 -20.57 -10.56
CA SER A 89 7.65 -21.47 -11.69
C SER A 89 8.80 -22.44 -11.97
N GLY A 90 10.03 -22.07 -11.58
CA GLY A 90 11.21 -22.87 -11.82
C GLY A 90 11.64 -22.91 -13.27
N LEU A 91 10.95 -22.18 -14.16
CA LEU A 91 11.24 -22.18 -15.60
C LEU A 91 12.33 -21.17 -15.98
N ALA A 92 12.64 -20.23 -15.09
CA ALA A 92 13.64 -19.22 -15.36
C ALA A 92 15.05 -19.79 -15.29
N ASP A 93 15.89 -19.47 -16.28
CA ASP A 93 17.32 -19.80 -16.25
C ASP A 93 18.06 -18.86 -15.27
N GLU A 94 19.36 -19.08 -15.11
CA GLU A 94 20.17 -18.29 -14.16
C GLU A 94 20.19 -16.80 -14.50
N GLY A 95 20.31 -16.47 -15.78
CA GLY A 95 20.28 -15.08 -16.24
C GLY A 95 18.94 -14.41 -15.93
N ARG A 96 17.83 -15.08 -16.20
CA ARG A 96 16.49 -14.57 -15.89
C ARG A 96 16.28 -14.45 -14.39
N ARG A 97 16.78 -15.40 -13.60
CA ARG A 97 16.71 -15.35 -12.14
C ARG A 97 17.40 -14.10 -11.59
N ARG A 98 18.56 -13.77 -12.14
CA ARG A 98 19.28 -12.56 -11.75
C ARG A 98 18.47 -11.31 -12.06
N GLU A 99 17.89 -11.22 -13.26
CA GLU A 99 17.03 -10.10 -13.66
C GLU A 99 15.83 -9.96 -12.75
N ILE A 100 15.19 -11.07 -12.40
CA ILE A 100 14.03 -11.08 -11.48
C ILE A 100 14.42 -10.45 -10.15
N LEU A 101 15.56 -10.84 -9.59
CA LEU A 101 16.01 -10.31 -8.30
C LEU A 101 16.39 -8.82 -8.40
N GLU A 102 17.05 -8.42 -9.46
CA GLU A 102 17.41 -7.02 -9.69
C GLU A 102 16.16 -6.15 -9.83
N GLN A 103 15.16 -6.61 -10.57
CA GLN A 103 13.89 -5.90 -10.73
C GLN A 103 13.13 -5.82 -9.40
N ALA A 104 13.12 -6.92 -8.64
CA ALA A 104 12.48 -6.94 -7.33
C ALA A 104 13.13 -5.95 -6.37
N LEU A 105 14.45 -5.87 -6.37
CA LEU A 105 15.19 -4.88 -5.57
C LEU A 105 14.80 -3.45 -5.96
N GLY A 106 14.70 -3.17 -7.26
CA GLY A 106 14.28 -1.85 -7.73
C GLY A 106 12.90 -1.45 -7.24
N HIS A 107 11.96 -2.38 -7.22
CA HIS A 107 10.59 -2.12 -6.71
C HIS A 107 10.60 -1.88 -5.20
N ILE A 108 11.35 -2.68 -4.45
CA ILE A 108 11.48 -2.51 -3.00
C ILE A 108 12.15 -1.19 -2.67
N ASP A 109 13.19 -0.81 -3.41
CA ASP A 109 13.90 0.45 -3.20
C ASP A 109 12.97 1.66 -3.37
N ARG A 110 12.09 1.62 -4.37
CA ARG A 110 11.09 2.67 -4.57
C ARG A 110 10.12 2.76 -3.39
N GLN A 111 9.68 1.62 -2.89
CA GLN A 111 8.80 1.58 -1.71
C GLN A 111 9.52 2.12 -0.47
N LEU A 112 10.76 1.71 -0.26
CA LEU A 112 11.59 2.20 0.84
C LEU A 112 11.81 3.71 0.77
N GLU A 113 12.06 4.24 -0.42
CA GLU A 113 12.24 5.67 -0.61
C GLU A 113 11.02 6.46 -0.16
N LEU A 114 9.83 6.00 -0.54
CA LEU A 114 8.58 6.63 -0.14
C LEU A 114 8.40 6.62 1.37
N VAL A 115 8.62 5.48 2.01
CA VAL A 115 8.50 5.32 3.46
C VAL A 115 9.51 6.21 4.20
N ARG A 116 10.75 6.22 3.73
CA ARG A 116 11.82 7.03 4.35
C ARG A 116 11.54 8.53 4.23
N ARG A 117 11.03 8.96 3.10
CA ARG A 117 10.64 10.36 2.88
C ARG A 117 9.54 10.77 3.87
N ARG A 118 8.53 9.91 4.03
CA ARG A 118 7.44 10.17 4.97
C ARG A 118 7.94 10.21 6.41
N ARG A 119 8.87 9.34 6.76
CA ARG A 119 9.49 9.34 8.09
C ARG A 119 10.23 10.64 8.35
N GLN A 120 10.98 11.14 7.37
CA GLN A 120 11.68 12.42 7.48
C GLN A 120 10.72 13.59 7.69
N ASP A 121 9.60 13.59 6.99
CA ASP A 121 8.56 14.61 7.15
C ASP A 121 7.99 14.59 8.57
N ILE A 122 7.72 13.41 9.09
CA ILE A 122 7.22 13.22 10.45
C ILE A 122 8.26 13.67 11.48
N ASP A 123 9.53 13.30 11.29
CA ASP A 123 10.62 13.71 12.17
C ASP A 123 10.77 15.24 12.21
N ALA A 124 10.63 15.90 11.05
CA ALA A 124 10.68 17.36 10.97
C ALA A 124 9.54 18.00 11.77
N LEU A 125 8.32 17.47 11.61
CA LEU A 125 7.16 17.96 12.36
C LEU A 125 7.33 17.74 13.86
N GLU A 126 7.83 16.59 14.25
CA GLU A 126 8.12 16.30 15.67
C GLU A 126 9.09 17.33 16.26
N GLY A 127 10.16 17.64 15.50
CA GLY A 127 11.13 18.68 15.90
C GLY A 127 10.48 20.04 16.10
N GLU A 128 9.64 20.46 15.16
CA GLU A 128 8.91 21.73 15.25
C GLU A 128 8.02 21.78 16.49
N LEU A 129 7.28 20.71 16.75
CA LEU A 129 6.39 20.62 17.91
C LEU A 129 7.18 20.61 19.23
N ALA A 130 8.31 19.91 19.27
CA ALA A 130 9.17 19.90 20.44
C ALA A 130 9.72 21.28 20.76
N ASP A 131 10.11 22.05 19.73
CA ASP A 131 10.57 23.43 19.91
C ASP A 131 9.45 24.34 20.44
N LYS A 132 8.24 24.20 19.90
CA LYS A 132 7.08 24.95 20.39
C LYS A 132 6.79 24.63 21.85
N ARG A 133 6.87 23.35 22.22
CA ARG A 133 6.68 22.93 23.60
C ARG A 133 7.73 23.55 24.53
N ALA A 134 8.99 23.58 24.10
CA ALA A 134 10.07 24.19 24.88
C ALA A 134 9.82 25.67 25.09
N GLN A 135 9.37 26.39 24.05
CA GLN A 135 9.03 27.81 24.14
C GLN A 135 7.91 28.05 25.14
N VAL A 136 6.84 27.28 25.08
CA VAL A 136 5.71 27.41 26.00
C VAL A 136 6.14 27.11 27.44
N ARG A 137 6.94 26.07 27.63
CA ARG A 137 7.48 25.74 28.97
C ARG A 137 8.32 26.87 29.56
N ARG A 138 9.14 27.52 28.74
CA ARG A 138 9.93 28.69 29.18
C ARG A 138 9.01 29.84 29.62
N LYS A 139 7.97 30.12 28.83
CA LYS A 139 6.98 31.17 29.18
C LYS A 139 6.23 30.80 30.46
N LEU A 140 5.85 29.53 30.62
CA LEU A 140 5.17 29.07 31.81
C LEU A 140 6.03 29.31 33.08
N ARG A 141 7.32 29.02 32.99
CA ARG A 141 8.25 29.26 34.12
C ARG A 141 8.39 30.76 34.45
N SER A 142 8.28 31.64 33.45
CA SER A 142 8.39 33.06 33.65
C SER A 142 7.15 33.71 34.26
N VAL A 143 5.99 33.05 34.19
CA VAL A 143 4.75 33.57 34.76
C VAL A 143 4.62 33.27 36.26
N GLY A 144 5.44 32.43 36.72
CA GLY A 144 5.64 32.00 38.09
C GLY A 144 5.20 32.49 39.15
#